data_2c42e428c693e46de80d4337da5fbb22
#
_entry.id   2c42e428c693e46de80d4337da5fbb22
#
_cell.length_a   1.000
_cell.length_b   1.000
_cell.length_c   1.000
_cell.angle_alpha   90.00
_cell.angle_beta   90.00
_cell.angle_gamma   90.00
#
_symmetry.space_group_name_H-M   'P 1'
#
loop_
_entity.id
_entity.type
_entity.pdbx_description
1 polymer ?
#
loop_
_entity_poly.entity_id
_entity_poly.type
_entity_poly.pdbx_seq_one_letter_code
_entity_poly.pdbx_strand_id
1 'polypeptide(L)'
;MHLHLARAAALAFFVLPIVWSGQAYATAVAGKPVVEVAFVLDTTGSMGPLIEGAKRKIWSIATAIVDANPDAEIRMGLVAYRDIGDEYVTKKFELTTDIQDLYANLLELRARGGGDWPESVNEALDVAVTKLSWTQGPEICRILFLVGDAPPHMDYAQDTKYPEVLRMARDRGILVNAVQAGSARDTERVWRTVAQMGHGRYIPIPQDGGHLVVIETPYDHEIIELQDEINGTVIPYGPRRQRSDVEHKTKQAAAAPAPVATEMAGYLSRNAARTSGEVITGAGDLVADLKAGRQKLDAVKDDELPDTLRNMPAAERQAFIDKQLAKRKTLNERMAVLVKQRDGYALEQAKKAPAPAANSFDRAVADALSVQIKL
;
A
#
# COMPACT_ATOMS: atom_id res chain seq x y z
N MET A 1 -39.67 93.88 8.98
CA MET A 1 -39.43 93.34 7.65
C MET A 1 -38.17 92.50 7.73
N HIS A 2 -38.20 91.26 7.39
CA HIS A 2 -37.28 90.18 7.24
C HIS A 2 -37.54 88.98 8.19
N LEU A 3 -38.23 88.02 7.60
CA LEU A 3 -38.42 86.67 8.11
C LEU A 3 -37.07 85.94 8.05
N HIS A 4 -36.72 85.29 9.15
CA HIS A 4 -35.70 84.20 9.10
C HIS A 4 -36.37 82.87 9.46
N LEU A 5 -36.50 82.02 8.42
CA LEU A 5 -36.88 80.62 8.59
C LEU A 5 -35.70 79.84 9.22
N ALA A 6 -35.96 79.27 10.35
CA ALA A 6 -35.09 78.26 10.95
C ALA A 6 -35.42 76.85 10.37
N ARG A 7 -34.47 76.24 9.66
CA ARG A 7 -34.58 74.87 9.20
C ARG A 7 -34.07 73.92 10.35
N ALA A 8 -34.97 73.09 10.85
CA ALA A 8 -34.63 72.01 11.75
C ALA A 8 -34.11 70.83 10.91
N ALA A 9 -32.87 70.39 11.10
CA ALA A 9 -32.32 69.19 10.53
C ALA A 9 -32.58 67.98 11.46
N ALA A 10 -33.43 67.08 11.01
CA ALA A 10 -33.64 65.78 11.69
C ALA A 10 -32.50 64.82 11.33
N LEU A 11 -31.68 64.46 12.31
CA LEU A 11 -30.70 63.39 12.19
C LEU A 11 -31.43 62.05 12.40
N ALA A 12 -31.58 61.27 11.32
CA ALA A 12 -32.05 59.90 11.37
C ALA A 12 -30.87 59.01 11.67
N PHE A 13 -30.84 58.40 12.83
CA PHE A 13 -29.91 57.32 13.19
C PHE A 13 -30.35 56.04 12.48
N PHE A 14 -29.62 55.60 11.46
CA PHE A 14 -29.73 54.28 10.87
C PHE A 14 -28.98 53.30 11.76
N VAL A 15 -29.69 52.47 12.54
CA VAL A 15 -29.14 51.28 13.20
C VAL A 15 -29.10 50.15 12.18
N LEU A 16 -27.91 49.89 11.63
CA LEU A 16 -27.67 48.69 10.81
C LEU A 16 -27.60 47.45 11.72
N PRO A 17 -28.42 46.40 11.49
CA PRO A 17 -28.23 45.14 12.21
C PRO A 17 -26.94 44.48 11.76
N ILE A 18 -25.99 44.29 12.70
CA ILE A 18 -24.82 43.44 12.51
C ILE A 18 -25.35 42.00 12.43
N VAL A 19 -25.49 41.48 11.20
CA VAL A 19 -25.71 40.07 10.98
C VAL A 19 -24.40 39.36 11.25
N TRP A 20 -24.26 38.75 12.43
CA TRP A 20 -23.20 37.85 12.71
C TRP A 20 -23.42 36.57 11.88
N SER A 21 -22.83 36.52 10.70
CA SER A 21 -22.68 35.27 9.94
C SER A 21 -21.75 34.36 10.72
N GLY A 22 -22.31 33.54 11.59
CA GLY A 22 -21.62 32.40 12.18
C GLY A 22 -21.17 31.50 11.01
N GLN A 23 -19.91 31.57 10.65
CA GLN A 23 -19.28 30.53 9.88
C GLN A 23 -19.35 29.25 10.73
N ALA A 24 -20.30 28.39 10.38
CA ALA A 24 -20.25 27.02 10.82
C ALA A 24 -18.96 26.43 10.24
N TYR A 25 -17.92 26.38 11.05
CA TYR A 25 -16.79 25.49 10.78
C TYR A 25 -17.39 24.10 10.75
N ALA A 26 -17.54 23.53 9.55
CA ALA A 26 -17.75 22.12 9.40
C ALA A 26 -16.58 21.48 10.14
N THR A 27 -16.86 20.86 11.29
CA THR A 27 -15.91 19.94 11.92
C THR A 27 -15.64 18.91 10.85
N ALA A 28 -14.42 18.91 10.30
CA ALA A 28 -13.95 17.84 9.45
C ALA A 28 -14.21 16.57 10.27
N VAL A 29 -15.05 15.69 9.78
CA VAL A 29 -15.15 14.34 10.28
C VAL A 29 -13.72 13.83 10.14
N ALA A 30 -13.08 13.51 11.27
CA ALA A 30 -11.72 13.00 11.28
C ALA A 30 -11.70 11.82 10.32
N GLY A 31 -11.00 11.98 9.19
CA GLY A 31 -10.87 10.93 8.21
C GLY A 31 -10.11 9.77 8.86
N LYS A 32 -10.34 8.57 8.38
CA LYS A 32 -9.55 7.41 8.81
C LYS A 32 -8.07 7.73 8.59
N PRO A 33 -7.18 7.47 9.57
CA PRO A 33 -5.75 7.67 9.39
C PRO A 33 -5.24 6.93 8.14
N VAL A 34 -4.28 7.49 7.42
CA VAL A 34 -3.74 6.89 6.19
C VAL A 34 -2.24 6.66 6.35
N VAL A 35 -1.80 5.45 6.02
CA VAL A 35 -0.38 5.10 5.94
C VAL A 35 -0.03 4.82 4.48
N GLU A 36 0.85 5.63 3.92
CA GLU A 36 1.34 5.50 2.56
C GLU A 36 2.80 5.09 2.58
N VAL A 37 3.12 3.95 1.96
CA VAL A 37 4.48 3.43 1.86
C VAL A 37 4.83 3.24 0.38
N ALA A 38 5.87 3.93 -0.09
CA ALA A 38 6.38 3.76 -1.43
C ALA A 38 7.79 3.15 -1.40
N PHE A 39 8.07 2.28 -2.36
CA PHE A 39 9.40 1.75 -2.60
C PHE A 39 9.97 2.32 -3.89
N VAL A 40 11.21 2.77 -3.84
CA VAL A 40 12.02 3.13 -5.00
C VAL A 40 13.06 2.03 -5.13
N LEU A 41 12.82 1.10 -6.04
CA LEU A 41 13.53 -0.17 -6.13
C LEU A 41 14.42 -0.21 -7.37
N ASP A 42 15.70 -0.37 -7.14
CA ASP A 42 16.66 -0.71 -8.17
C ASP A 42 16.33 -2.07 -8.79
N THR A 43 16.28 -2.12 -10.11
CA THR A 43 16.00 -3.33 -10.88
C THR A 43 17.08 -3.62 -11.92
N THR A 44 18.30 -3.10 -11.70
CA THR A 44 19.49 -3.44 -12.48
C THR A 44 19.95 -4.87 -12.22
N GLY A 45 20.89 -5.36 -13.01
CA GLY A 45 21.29 -6.76 -13.02
C GLY A 45 21.78 -7.30 -11.68
N SER A 46 22.47 -6.46 -10.88
CA SER A 46 22.99 -6.79 -9.56
C SER A 46 21.92 -7.12 -8.50
N MET A 47 20.69 -6.61 -8.69
CA MET A 47 19.59 -6.67 -7.72
C MET A 47 18.73 -7.93 -7.80
N GLY A 48 19.06 -8.91 -8.65
CA GLY A 48 18.23 -10.09 -8.90
C GLY A 48 17.77 -10.83 -7.64
N PRO A 49 18.66 -11.28 -6.77
CA PRO A 49 18.28 -12.01 -5.56
C PRO A 49 17.40 -11.18 -4.61
N LEU A 50 17.65 -9.87 -4.50
CA LEU A 50 16.85 -8.98 -3.66
C LEU A 50 15.43 -8.81 -4.20
N ILE A 51 15.26 -8.65 -5.52
CA ILE A 51 13.94 -8.56 -6.16
C ILE A 51 13.13 -9.83 -5.91
N GLU A 52 13.74 -11.00 -6.05
CA GLU A 52 13.08 -12.28 -5.75
C GLU A 52 12.73 -12.39 -4.26
N GLY A 53 13.54 -11.83 -3.37
CA GLY A 53 13.24 -11.69 -1.94
C GLY A 53 12.03 -10.79 -1.70
N ALA A 54 11.98 -9.63 -2.33
CA ALA A 54 10.87 -8.67 -2.22
C ALA A 54 9.54 -9.27 -2.69
N LYS A 55 9.53 -10.03 -3.79
CA LYS A 55 8.36 -10.76 -4.28
C LYS A 55 7.78 -11.73 -3.26
N ARG A 56 8.64 -12.36 -2.45
CA ARG A 56 8.20 -13.28 -1.39
C ARG A 56 7.72 -12.56 -0.14
N LYS A 57 8.18 -11.33 0.11
CA LYS A 57 8.02 -10.64 1.40
C LYS A 57 7.08 -9.43 1.40
N ILE A 58 6.53 -9.04 0.26
CA ILE A 58 5.62 -7.89 0.19
C ILE A 58 4.41 -8.06 1.12
N TRP A 59 3.91 -9.30 1.27
CA TRP A 59 2.76 -9.60 2.13
C TRP A 59 3.09 -9.51 3.61
N SER A 60 4.28 -9.93 4.02
CA SER A 60 4.71 -9.75 5.42
C SER A 60 4.97 -8.28 5.75
N ILE A 61 5.48 -7.49 4.81
CA ILE A 61 5.60 -6.04 4.96
C ILE A 61 4.22 -5.39 5.11
N ALA A 62 3.28 -5.72 4.22
CA ALA A 62 1.91 -5.22 4.31
C ALA A 62 1.24 -5.62 5.64
N THR A 63 1.46 -6.86 6.10
CA THR A 63 0.98 -7.35 7.40
C THR A 63 1.57 -6.53 8.56
N ALA A 64 2.88 -6.26 8.55
CA ALA A 64 3.52 -5.48 9.60
C ALA A 64 2.95 -4.04 9.70
N ILE A 65 2.58 -3.43 8.57
CA ILE A 65 1.92 -2.12 8.55
C ILE A 65 0.52 -2.21 9.16
N VAL A 66 -0.26 -3.25 8.81
CA VAL A 66 -1.61 -3.49 9.37
C VAL A 66 -1.54 -3.70 10.87
N ASP A 67 -0.60 -4.52 11.35
CA ASP A 67 -0.46 -4.86 12.77
C ASP A 67 -0.01 -3.63 13.59
N ALA A 68 0.82 -2.76 13.02
CA ALA A 68 1.26 -1.52 13.66
C ALA A 68 0.12 -0.48 13.75
N ASN A 69 -0.81 -0.46 12.78
CA ASN A 69 -1.90 0.52 12.70
C ASN A 69 -3.20 -0.13 12.21
N PRO A 70 -3.91 -0.83 13.10
CA PRO A 70 -5.11 -1.59 12.70
C PRO A 70 -6.27 -0.72 12.21
N ASP A 71 -6.29 0.57 12.50
CA ASP A 71 -7.38 1.48 12.10
C ASP A 71 -7.05 2.31 10.85
N ALA A 72 -5.79 2.30 10.38
CA ALA A 72 -5.37 3.09 9.24
C ALA A 72 -5.76 2.46 7.89
N GLU A 73 -6.05 3.29 6.88
CA GLU A 73 -6.03 2.87 5.48
C GLU A 73 -4.58 2.73 5.03
N ILE A 74 -4.25 1.61 4.39
CA ILE A 74 -2.89 1.34 3.93
C ILE A 74 -2.85 1.46 2.41
N ARG A 75 -1.94 2.28 1.90
CA ARG A 75 -1.65 2.42 0.48
C ARG A 75 -0.17 2.15 0.23
N MET A 76 0.11 1.31 -0.76
CA MET A 76 1.48 0.99 -1.14
C MET A 76 1.71 1.34 -2.61
N GLY A 77 2.93 1.77 -2.94
CA GLY A 77 3.34 2.12 -4.29
C GLY A 77 4.77 1.69 -4.57
N LEU A 78 5.16 1.72 -5.84
CA LEU A 78 6.48 1.29 -6.27
C LEU A 78 6.96 2.15 -7.46
N VAL A 79 8.22 2.56 -7.42
CA VAL A 79 8.96 3.08 -8.57
C VAL A 79 10.15 2.17 -8.79
N ALA A 80 10.10 1.36 -9.83
CA ALA A 80 11.26 0.59 -10.28
C ALA A 80 12.16 1.48 -11.12
N TYR A 81 13.48 1.36 -10.96
CA TYR A 81 14.42 2.13 -11.77
C TYR A 81 15.60 1.27 -12.28
N ARG A 82 16.23 1.76 -13.31
CA ARG A 82 17.48 1.29 -13.91
C ARG A 82 18.32 2.48 -14.32
N ASP A 83 18.97 2.42 -15.46
CA ASP A 83 19.74 3.54 -15.97
C ASP A 83 19.33 3.97 -17.38
N ILE A 84 19.87 5.11 -17.83
CA ILE A 84 19.67 5.62 -19.19
C ILE A 84 20.27 4.64 -20.20
N GLY A 85 19.46 4.27 -21.19
CA GLY A 85 19.83 3.27 -22.20
C GLY A 85 19.26 1.89 -21.94
N ASP A 86 18.72 1.64 -20.76
CA ASP A 86 17.99 0.41 -20.44
C ASP A 86 16.57 0.41 -21.03
N GLU A 87 15.83 -0.69 -20.84
CA GLU A 87 14.42 -0.83 -21.26
C GLU A 87 13.54 0.29 -20.71
N TYR A 88 13.85 0.78 -19.53
CA TYR A 88 13.26 1.96 -18.87
C TYR A 88 14.25 2.58 -17.90
N VAL A 89 14.18 3.88 -17.73
CA VAL A 89 14.85 4.58 -16.62
C VAL A 89 14.02 4.44 -15.36
N THR A 90 12.73 4.74 -15.43
CA THR A 90 11.79 4.56 -14.32
C THR A 90 10.50 3.89 -14.78
N LYS A 91 9.91 3.06 -13.93
CA LYS A 91 8.58 2.46 -14.11
C LYS A 91 7.78 2.65 -12.83
N LYS A 92 6.72 3.46 -12.92
CA LYS A 92 5.91 3.87 -11.77
C LYS A 92 4.65 3.00 -11.63
N PHE A 93 4.39 2.55 -10.41
CA PHE A 93 3.14 1.93 -9.97
C PHE A 93 2.55 2.75 -8.83
N GLU A 94 1.35 3.28 -9.01
CA GLU A 94 0.73 4.25 -8.12
C GLU A 94 0.47 3.73 -6.71
N LEU A 95 0.37 4.68 -5.76
CA LEU A 95 -0.10 4.38 -4.41
C LEU A 95 -1.53 3.84 -4.46
N THR A 96 -1.71 2.62 -3.99
CA THR A 96 -2.98 1.90 -4.05
C THR A 96 -3.26 1.09 -2.79
N THR A 97 -4.52 0.92 -2.44
CA THR A 97 -4.97 -0.10 -1.46
C THR A 97 -5.01 -1.50 -2.06
N ASP A 98 -4.85 -1.61 -3.37
CA ASP A 98 -4.86 -2.86 -4.12
C ASP A 98 -3.48 -3.53 -4.12
N ILE A 99 -3.14 -4.16 -2.99
CA ILE A 99 -1.84 -4.81 -2.79
C ILE A 99 -1.67 -6.03 -3.71
N GLN A 100 -2.77 -6.68 -4.12
CA GLN A 100 -2.71 -7.80 -5.07
C GLN A 100 -2.29 -7.32 -6.47
N ASP A 101 -2.78 -6.16 -6.92
CA ASP A 101 -2.33 -5.55 -8.18
C ASP A 101 -0.86 -5.12 -8.09
N LEU A 102 -0.46 -4.50 -6.98
CA LEU A 102 0.94 -4.14 -6.76
C LEU A 102 1.85 -5.39 -6.77
N TYR A 103 1.41 -6.49 -6.15
CA TYR A 103 2.12 -7.76 -6.15
C TYR A 103 2.24 -8.34 -7.57
N ALA A 104 1.16 -8.29 -8.36
CA ALA A 104 1.17 -8.72 -9.75
C ALA A 104 2.22 -7.96 -10.56
N ASN A 105 2.25 -6.64 -10.43
CA ASN A 105 3.24 -5.79 -11.08
C ASN A 105 4.68 -6.09 -10.62
N LEU A 106 4.88 -6.33 -9.32
CA LEU A 106 6.19 -6.72 -8.78
C LEU A 106 6.67 -8.06 -9.36
N LEU A 107 5.77 -9.03 -9.57
CA LEU A 107 6.11 -10.32 -10.19
C LEU A 107 6.66 -10.18 -11.61
N GLU A 108 6.26 -9.15 -12.35
CA GLU A 108 6.75 -8.88 -13.70
C GLU A 108 8.16 -8.29 -13.75
N LEU A 109 8.62 -7.65 -12.66
CA LEU A 109 9.95 -7.06 -12.63
C LEU A 109 11.03 -8.13 -12.72
N ARG A 110 12.07 -7.83 -13.48
CA ARG A 110 13.26 -8.66 -13.67
C ARG A 110 14.49 -7.81 -13.49
N ALA A 111 15.51 -8.34 -12.81
CA ALA A 111 16.81 -7.72 -12.76
C ALA A 111 17.46 -7.76 -14.14
N ARG A 112 17.66 -6.61 -14.76
CA ARG A 112 18.30 -6.45 -16.07
C ARG A 112 18.87 -5.05 -16.22
N GLY A 113 19.79 -4.89 -17.17
CA GLY A 113 20.39 -3.58 -17.42
C GLY A 113 21.45 -3.23 -16.39
N GLY A 114 21.77 -1.94 -16.29
CA GLY A 114 22.93 -1.43 -15.61
C GLY A 114 24.18 -1.58 -16.49
N GLY A 115 24.69 -0.49 -17.06
CA GLY A 115 25.86 -0.51 -17.97
C GLY A 115 27.14 -0.13 -17.28
N ASP A 116 27.06 0.81 -16.37
CA ASP A 116 28.12 1.33 -15.52
C ASP A 116 27.71 1.27 -14.04
N TRP A 117 28.52 1.87 -13.16
CA TRP A 117 28.29 1.70 -11.73
C TRP A 117 27.23 2.62 -11.16
N PRO A 118 27.19 3.94 -11.46
CA PRO A 118 26.09 4.78 -11.00
C PRO A 118 24.78 4.43 -11.74
N GLU A 119 23.64 4.73 -11.11
CA GLU A 119 22.31 4.45 -11.64
C GLU A 119 21.41 5.70 -11.58
N SER A 120 20.25 5.67 -12.24
CA SER A 120 19.32 6.80 -12.32
C SER A 120 18.50 7.02 -11.04
N VAL A 121 19.14 6.98 -9.88
CA VAL A 121 18.53 7.18 -8.55
C VAL A 121 17.87 8.55 -8.42
N ASN A 122 18.48 9.60 -9.00
CA ASN A 122 17.97 10.97 -8.94
C ASN A 122 16.59 11.07 -9.57
N GLU A 123 16.41 10.54 -10.79
CA GLU A 123 15.12 10.53 -11.48
C GLU A 123 14.10 9.66 -10.74
N ALA A 124 14.52 8.49 -10.24
CA ALA A 124 13.66 7.61 -9.49
C ALA A 124 13.09 8.25 -8.21
N LEU A 125 13.93 8.97 -7.47
CA LEU A 125 13.50 9.74 -6.30
C LEU A 125 12.56 10.89 -6.70
N ASP A 126 12.87 11.62 -7.77
CA ASP A 126 12.01 12.71 -8.26
C ASP A 126 10.62 12.15 -8.64
N VAL A 127 10.56 11.07 -9.40
CA VAL A 127 9.31 10.41 -9.77
C VAL A 127 8.54 9.98 -8.53
N ALA A 128 9.19 9.36 -7.55
CA ALA A 128 8.51 8.89 -6.34
C ALA A 128 7.98 10.04 -5.48
N VAL A 129 8.73 11.13 -5.33
CA VAL A 129 8.33 12.27 -4.50
C VAL A 129 7.30 13.16 -5.20
N THR A 130 7.44 13.37 -6.52
CA THR A 130 6.67 14.38 -7.24
C THR A 130 5.54 13.83 -8.11
N LYS A 131 5.60 12.57 -8.55
CA LYS A 131 4.67 11.97 -9.52
C LYS A 131 3.79 10.86 -8.95
N LEU A 132 4.10 10.31 -7.77
CA LEU A 132 3.14 9.46 -7.05
C LEU A 132 2.02 10.29 -6.47
N SER A 133 0.80 9.73 -6.45
CA SER A 133 -0.42 10.39 -5.97
C SER A 133 -0.52 10.34 -4.44
N TRP A 134 0.44 10.96 -3.74
CA TRP A 134 0.42 11.10 -2.29
C TRP A 134 -0.83 11.84 -1.82
N THR A 135 -1.54 11.28 -0.85
CA THR A 135 -2.71 11.92 -0.25
C THR A 135 -2.31 13.20 0.47
N GLN A 136 -3.13 14.23 0.39
CA GLN A 136 -2.92 15.50 1.08
C GLN A 136 -3.73 15.52 2.39
N GLY A 137 -3.17 16.10 3.44
CA GLY A 137 -3.86 16.24 4.73
C GLY A 137 -2.96 15.99 5.95
N PRO A 138 -3.47 16.24 7.17
CA PRO A 138 -2.68 16.18 8.40
C PRO A 138 -2.46 14.75 8.94
N GLU A 139 -3.45 13.90 8.92
CA GLU A 139 -3.38 12.56 9.54
C GLU A 139 -2.88 11.49 8.56
N ILE A 140 -1.74 11.78 7.91
CA ILE A 140 -1.18 10.90 6.88
C ILE A 140 0.29 10.68 7.17
N CYS A 141 0.66 9.41 7.37
CA CYS A 141 2.04 8.98 7.48
C CYS A 141 2.55 8.60 6.09
N ARG A 142 3.57 9.31 5.59
CA ARG A 142 4.19 9.07 4.27
C ARG A 142 5.61 8.61 4.43
N ILE A 143 5.90 7.41 3.97
CA ILE A 143 7.22 6.78 4.11
C ILE A 143 7.68 6.28 2.74
N LEU A 144 8.90 6.61 2.38
CA LEU A 144 9.57 6.15 1.17
C LEU A 144 10.80 5.33 1.55
N PHE A 145 11.00 4.19 0.90
CA PHE A 145 12.20 3.38 0.98
C PHE A 145 12.93 3.42 -0.37
N LEU A 146 14.09 4.07 -0.40
CA LEU A 146 15.04 3.92 -1.50
C LEU A 146 15.84 2.64 -1.29
N VAL A 147 15.82 1.73 -2.25
CA VAL A 147 16.47 0.41 -2.19
C VAL A 147 17.36 0.24 -3.41
N GLY A 148 18.66 0.08 -3.20
CA GLY A 148 19.63 -0.11 -4.29
C GLY A 148 21.04 -0.37 -3.78
N ASP A 149 21.96 -0.69 -4.69
CA ASP A 149 23.35 -1.03 -4.38
C ASP A 149 24.37 -0.04 -4.98
N ALA A 150 23.95 0.85 -5.89
CA ALA A 150 24.80 1.80 -6.61
C ALA A 150 24.43 3.27 -6.36
N PRO A 151 25.40 4.21 -6.39
CA PRO A 151 25.13 5.63 -6.16
C PRO A 151 24.41 6.28 -7.36
N PRO A 152 23.82 7.50 -7.19
CA PRO A 152 23.19 8.22 -8.29
C PRO A 152 24.22 8.78 -9.28
N HIS A 153 23.84 8.81 -10.54
CA HIS A 153 24.48 9.68 -11.54
C HIS A 153 24.34 11.15 -11.16
N MET A 154 25.43 11.81 -10.81
CA MET A 154 25.44 13.24 -10.51
C MET A 154 25.75 14.11 -11.73
N ASP A 155 26.22 13.50 -12.82
CA ASP A 155 26.58 14.10 -14.11
C ASP A 155 25.41 14.27 -15.08
N TYR A 156 24.29 13.56 -14.89
CA TYR A 156 23.09 13.72 -15.73
C TYR A 156 22.46 15.10 -15.53
N ALA A 157 22.69 16.01 -16.45
CA ALA A 157 22.28 17.42 -16.32
C ALA A 157 20.77 17.63 -16.27
N GLN A 158 19.99 16.72 -16.87
CA GLN A 158 18.53 16.79 -16.93
C GLN A 158 17.85 16.42 -15.61
N ASP A 159 18.54 15.71 -14.72
CA ASP A 159 17.94 15.20 -13.49
C ASP A 159 17.93 16.27 -12.38
N THR A 160 16.84 16.36 -11.64
CA THR A 160 16.82 17.01 -10.34
C THR A 160 17.63 16.18 -9.36
N LYS A 161 18.70 16.73 -8.81
CA LYS A 161 19.61 15.97 -7.94
C LYS A 161 18.96 15.63 -6.60
N TYR A 162 19.30 14.45 -6.04
CA TYR A 162 18.70 13.93 -4.82
C TYR A 162 18.65 14.94 -3.65
N PRO A 163 19.62 15.84 -3.42
CA PRO A 163 19.50 16.81 -2.33
C PRO A 163 18.30 17.75 -2.48
N GLU A 164 18.01 18.17 -3.71
CA GLU A 164 16.84 19.01 -4.01
C GLU A 164 15.54 18.21 -3.89
N VAL A 165 15.52 16.97 -4.39
CA VAL A 165 14.37 16.07 -4.27
C VAL A 165 14.04 15.79 -2.80
N LEU A 166 15.06 15.57 -1.95
CA LEU A 166 14.85 15.32 -0.53
C LEU A 166 14.32 16.56 0.21
N ARG A 167 14.71 17.77 -0.23
CA ARG A 167 14.09 18.99 0.27
C ARG A 167 12.59 19.01 -0.07
N MET A 168 12.22 18.68 -1.31
CA MET A 168 10.81 18.58 -1.72
C MET A 168 10.06 17.48 -0.94
N ALA A 169 10.70 16.34 -0.67
CA ALA A 169 10.12 15.26 0.13
C ALA A 169 9.78 15.75 1.56
N ARG A 170 10.74 16.43 2.20
CA ARG A 170 10.54 17.03 3.53
C ARG A 170 9.38 18.03 3.54
N ASP A 171 9.33 18.93 2.54
CA ASP A 171 8.29 19.96 2.45
C ASP A 171 6.88 19.32 2.26
N ARG A 172 6.81 18.07 1.78
CA ARG A 172 5.61 17.24 1.64
C ARG A 172 5.37 16.31 2.82
N GLY A 173 6.22 16.31 3.83
CA GLY A 173 6.13 15.42 4.98
C GLY A 173 6.38 13.94 4.64
N ILE A 174 7.22 13.66 3.64
CA ILE A 174 7.62 12.30 3.25
C ILE A 174 8.94 11.97 3.94
N LEU A 175 8.93 10.94 4.79
CA LEU A 175 10.15 10.36 5.37
C LEU A 175 10.84 9.48 4.32
N VAL A 176 12.15 9.61 4.15
CA VAL A 176 12.90 8.82 3.17
C VAL A 176 13.95 7.97 3.86
N ASN A 177 13.71 6.66 3.89
CA ASN A 177 14.69 5.66 4.32
C ASN A 177 15.57 5.23 3.16
N ALA A 178 16.84 4.95 3.43
CA ALA A 178 17.79 4.48 2.45
C ALA A 178 18.27 3.07 2.81
N VAL A 179 17.88 2.08 2.03
CA VAL A 179 18.23 0.66 2.17
C VAL A 179 19.32 0.35 1.17
N GLN A 180 20.53 0.13 1.67
CA GLN A 180 21.66 -0.25 0.82
C GLN A 180 21.81 -1.77 0.77
N ALA A 181 21.73 -2.35 -0.42
CA ALA A 181 22.16 -3.71 -0.68
C ALA A 181 23.69 -3.76 -0.88
N GLY A 182 24.33 -4.74 -0.23
CA GLY A 182 25.79 -4.85 -0.30
C GLY A 182 26.57 -3.86 0.56
N SER A 183 27.84 -3.64 0.22
CA SER A 183 28.80 -2.91 1.07
C SER A 183 29.65 -1.87 0.34
N ALA A 184 29.19 -1.38 -0.80
CA ALA A 184 29.92 -0.36 -1.58
C ALA A 184 30.01 0.96 -0.80
N ARG A 185 31.23 1.47 -0.60
CA ARG A 185 31.49 2.63 0.27
C ARG A 185 31.00 3.96 -0.30
N ASP A 186 31.02 4.11 -1.60
CA ASP A 186 30.49 5.29 -2.30
C ASP A 186 28.97 5.35 -2.17
N THR A 187 28.29 4.22 -2.36
CA THR A 187 26.85 4.07 -2.12
C THR A 187 26.51 4.34 -0.66
N GLU A 188 27.25 3.76 0.29
CA GLU A 188 27.04 4.01 1.73
C GLU A 188 27.05 5.50 2.06
N ARG A 189 28.02 6.23 1.54
CA ARG A 189 28.17 7.68 1.78
C ARG A 189 26.92 8.43 1.31
N VAL A 190 26.44 8.13 0.11
CA VAL A 190 25.26 8.78 -0.46
C VAL A 190 24.00 8.35 0.30
N TRP A 191 23.81 7.05 0.57
CA TRP A 191 22.61 6.53 1.27
C TRP A 191 22.49 7.09 2.69
N ARG A 192 23.61 7.26 3.41
CA ARG A 192 23.62 7.95 4.71
C ARG A 192 23.16 9.41 4.58
N THR A 193 23.61 10.10 3.53
CA THR A 193 23.19 11.48 3.24
C THR A 193 21.69 11.52 2.91
N VAL A 194 21.21 10.60 2.06
CA VAL A 194 19.78 10.49 1.71
C VAL A 194 18.94 10.29 2.96
N ALA A 195 19.29 9.34 3.82
CA ALA A 195 18.56 9.06 5.04
C ALA A 195 18.54 10.26 6.00
N GLN A 196 19.70 10.93 6.16
CA GLN A 196 19.79 12.12 7.01
C GLN A 196 18.92 13.27 6.50
N MET A 197 19.00 13.60 5.20
CA MET A 197 18.23 14.67 4.59
C MET A 197 16.73 14.35 4.52
N GLY A 198 16.39 13.07 4.33
CA GLY A 198 15.02 12.54 4.29
C GLY A 198 14.40 12.31 5.66
N HIS A 199 15.10 12.63 6.76
CA HIS A 199 14.66 12.37 8.15
C HIS A 199 14.34 10.89 8.43
N GLY A 200 14.90 9.99 7.61
CA GLY A 200 14.72 8.55 7.70
C GLY A 200 15.91 7.84 8.32
N ARG A 201 16.04 6.57 7.98
CA ARG A 201 17.09 5.66 8.49
C ARG A 201 17.95 5.15 7.34
N TYR A 202 19.27 5.06 7.59
CA TYR A 202 20.16 4.28 6.75
C TYR A 202 20.13 2.82 7.23
N ILE A 203 19.87 1.89 6.31
CA ILE A 203 19.65 0.48 6.60
C ILE A 203 20.53 -0.35 5.66
N PRO A 204 21.70 -0.86 6.12
CA PRO A 204 22.51 -1.78 5.34
C PRO A 204 21.93 -3.19 5.39
N ILE A 205 21.83 -3.84 4.23
CA ILE A 205 21.42 -5.24 4.09
C ILE A 205 22.42 -6.00 3.21
N PRO A 206 22.52 -7.33 3.30
CA PRO A 206 23.28 -8.11 2.33
C PRO A 206 22.81 -7.87 0.88
N GLN A 207 23.71 -8.09 -0.09
CA GLN A 207 23.43 -7.89 -1.52
C GLN A 207 22.22 -8.70 -2.01
N ASP A 208 22.00 -9.87 -1.45
CA ASP A 208 20.87 -10.76 -1.75
C ASP A 208 19.60 -10.47 -0.94
N GLY A 209 19.59 -9.36 -0.17
CA GLY A 209 18.48 -9.01 0.73
C GLY A 209 18.48 -9.77 2.06
N GLY A 210 19.48 -10.65 2.30
CA GLY A 210 19.61 -11.49 3.48
C GLY A 210 18.76 -12.77 3.42
N HIS A 211 19.08 -13.71 4.31
CA HIS A 211 18.39 -14.97 4.35
C HIS A 211 16.92 -14.81 4.75
N LEU A 212 16.04 -15.24 3.88
CA LEU A 212 14.62 -15.38 4.17
C LEU A 212 14.41 -16.61 5.05
N VAL A 213 14.19 -16.40 6.34
CA VAL A 213 13.78 -17.49 7.23
C VAL A 213 12.29 -17.71 7.03
N VAL A 214 11.93 -18.71 6.24
CA VAL A 214 10.56 -19.22 6.18
C VAL A 214 10.41 -20.25 7.30
N ILE A 215 9.60 -19.92 8.31
CA ILE A 215 9.25 -20.87 9.35
C ILE A 215 8.00 -21.62 8.88
N GLU A 216 8.21 -22.86 8.41
CA GLU A 216 7.09 -23.74 8.09
C GLU A 216 6.34 -24.12 9.37
N THR A 217 5.02 -24.10 9.30
CA THR A 217 4.16 -24.40 10.44
C THR A 217 3.19 -25.54 10.10
N PRO A 218 2.72 -26.31 11.11
CA PRO A 218 1.74 -27.36 10.88
C PRO A 218 0.37 -26.85 10.41
N TYR A 219 0.16 -25.53 10.38
CA TYR A 219 -1.09 -24.87 9.98
C TYR A 219 -1.10 -24.42 8.52
N ASP A 220 0.07 -24.36 7.87
CA ASP A 220 0.21 -23.73 6.55
C ASP A 220 -0.65 -24.41 5.48
N HIS A 221 -0.70 -25.74 5.48
CA HIS A 221 -1.52 -26.50 4.53
C HIS A 221 -3.02 -26.19 4.70
N GLU A 222 -3.54 -26.21 5.93
CA GLU A 222 -4.94 -25.93 6.22
C GLU A 222 -5.31 -24.48 5.91
N ILE A 223 -4.39 -23.53 6.13
CA ILE A 223 -4.56 -22.11 5.76
C ILE A 223 -4.72 -21.96 4.25
N ILE A 224 -3.90 -22.64 3.45
CA ILE A 224 -3.96 -22.59 1.99
C ILE A 224 -5.28 -23.18 1.48
N GLU A 225 -5.66 -24.37 1.96
CA GLU A 225 -6.93 -25.00 1.59
C GLU A 225 -8.14 -24.10 1.94
N LEU A 226 -8.12 -23.52 3.14
CA LEU A 226 -9.18 -22.62 3.58
C LEU A 226 -9.23 -21.32 2.77
N GLN A 227 -8.06 -20.81 2.35
CA GLN A 227 -7.99 -19.64 1.46
C GLN A 227 -8.61 -19.94 0.09
N ASP A 228 -8.39 -21.14 -0.45
CA ASP A 228 -9.00 -21.57 -1.71
C ASP A 228 -10.52 -21.69 -1.60
N GLU A 229 -11.02 -22.18 -0.46
CA GLU A 229 -12.47 -22.19 -0.19
C GLU A 229 -13.04 -20.77 -0.08
N ILE A 230 -12.30 -19.83 0.53
CA ILE A 230 -12.68 -18.40 0.62
C ILE A 230 -12.67 -17.78 -0.79
N ASN A 231 -11.63 -18.04 -1.58
CA ASN A 231 -11.52 -17.59 -2.97
C ASN A 231 -12.73 -18.06 -3.81
N GLY A 232 -13.20 -19.28 -3.57
CA GLY A 232 -14.39 -19.83 -4.20
C GLY A 232 -15.72 -19.12 -3.84
N THR A 233 -15.71 -18.19 -2.87
CA THR A 233 -16.86 -17.35 -2.54
C THR A 233 -16.85 -16.00 -3.26
N VAL A 234 -15.77 -15.66 -3.99
CA VAL A 234 -15.67 -14.42 -4.75
C VAL A 234 -16.62 -14.47 -5.94
N ILE A 235 -17.37 -13.40 -6.12
CA ILE A 235 -18.25 -13.23 -7.28
C ILE A 235 -17.81 -11.98 -8.04
N PRO A 236 -17.06 -12.15 -9.14
CA PRO A 236 -16.65 -11.03 -9.98
C PRO A 236 -17.87 -10.34 -10.59
N TYR A 237 -17.97 -9.00 -10.43
CA TYR A 237 -19.04 -8.20 -11.01
C TYR A 237 -18.52 -6.85 -11.52
N GLY A 238 -19.36 -6.12 -12.24
CA GLY A 238 -19.05 -4.83 -12.84
C GLY A 238 -18.62 -4.94 -14.31
N PRO A 239 -17.98 -3.91 -14.90
CA PRO A 239 -17.53 -3.92 -16.26
C PRO A 239 -16.62 -5.13 -16.58
N ARG A 240 -16.63 -5.60 -17.82
CA ARG A 240 -15.88 -6.81 -18.24
C ARG A 240 -14.41 -6.78 -17.80
N ARG A 241 -13.75 -5.63 -17.90
CA ARG A 241 -12.35 -5.47 -17.47
C ARG A 241 -12.21 -5.76 -15.98
N GLN A 242 -13.05 -5.15 -15.16
CA GLN A 242 -13.03 -5.35 -13.70
C GLN A 242 -13.26 -6.83 -13.33
N ARG A 243 -14.22 -7.51 -13.97
CA ARG A 243 -14.44 -8.95 -13.74
C ARG A 243 -13.21 -9.78 -14.10
N SER A 244 -12.57 -9.47 -15.25
CA SER A 244 -11.34 -10.14 -15.67
C SER A 244 -10.19 -9.90 -14.68
N ASP A 245 -10.06 -8.69 -14.15
CA ASP A 245 -9.04 -8.36 -13.16
C ASP A 245 -9.25 -9.14 -11.84
N VAL A 246 -10.50 -9.25 -11.37
CA VAL A 246 -10.85 -10.06 -10.18
C VAL A 246 -10.52 -11.54 -10.40
N GLU A 247 -10.91 -12.10 -11.55
CA GLU A 247 -10.60 -13.50 -11.89
C GLU A 247 -9.10 -13.74 -11.96
N HIS A 248 -8.35 -12.80 -12.51
CA HIS A 248 -6.89 -12.88 -12.59
C HIS A 248 -6.25 -12.88 -11.21
N LYS A 249 -6.65 -11.97 -10.32
CA LYS A 249 -6.19 -11.92 -8.92
C LYS A 249 -6.48 -13.21 -8.17
N THR A 250 -7.68 -13.75 -8.32
CA THR A 250 -8.09 -15.01 -7.67
C THR A 250 -7.24 -16.19 -8.16
N LYS A 251 -6.97 -16.25 -9.47
CA LYS A 251 -6.10 -17.28 -10.06
C LYS A 251 -4.64 -17.13 -9.62
N GLN A 252 -4.12 -15.90 -9.55
CA GLN A 252 -2.77 -15.65 -9.05
C GLN A 252 -2.63 -16.05 -7.58
N ALA A 253 -3.63 -15.74 -6.76
CA ALA A 253 -3.64 -16.12 -5.35
C ALA A 253 -3.57 -17.66 -5.19
N ALA A 254 -4.37 -18.40 -5.96
CA ALA A 254 -4.37 -19.87 -5.96
C ALA A 254 -3.06 -20.48 -6.52
N ALA A 255 -2.35 -19.77 -7.39
CA ALA A 255 -1.09 -20.24 -7.98
C ALA A 255 0.16 -19.80 -7.19
N ALA A 256 0.00 -19.04 -6.11
CA ALA A 256 1.12 -18.55 -5.33
C ALA A 256 1.89 -19.70 -4.65
N PRO A 257 3.24 -19.64 -4.58
CA PRO A 257 4.01 -20.61 -3.79
C PRO A 257 3.55 -20.64 -2.33
N ALA A 258 3.54 -21.83 -1.71
CA ALA A 258 3.00 -22.03 -0.37
C ALA A 258 3.42 -21.00 0.69
N PRO A 259 4.70 -20.57 0.79
CA PRO A 259 5.09 -19.53 1.75
C PRO A 259 4.42 -18.16 1.47
N VAL A 260 4.26 -17.81 0.20
CA VAL A 260 3.60 -16.55 -0.22
C VAL A 260 2.10 -16.63 0.02
N ALA A 261 1.47 -17.76 -0.35
CA ALA A 261 0.05 -18.01 -0.14
C ALA A 261 -0.33 -17.87 1.35
N THR A 262 0.49 -18.42 2.24
CA THR A 262 0.26 -18.35 3.70
C THR A 262 0.40 -16.91 4.23
N GLU A 263 1.41 -16.16 3.79
CA GLU A 263 1.56 -14.75 4.19
C GLU A 263 0.43 -13.87 3.63
N MET A 264 0.01 -14.11 2.40
CA MET A 264 -1.13 -13.42 1.78
C MET A 264 -2.43 -13.73 2.53
N ALA A 265 -2.69 -15.00 2.87
CA ALA A 265 -3.85 -15.38 3.68
C ALA A 265 -3.83 -14.70 5.06
N GLY A 266 -2.66 -14.60 5.68
CA GLY A 266 -2.45 -13.87 6.92
C GLY A 266 -2.84 -12.40 6.81
N TYR A 267 -2.39 -11.71 5.76
CA TYR A 267 -2.75 -10.33 5.47
C TYR A 267 -4.26 -10.16 5.23
N LEU A 268 -4.83 -11.00 4.34
CA LEU A 268 -6.26 -10.93 3.99
C LEU A 268 -7.16 -11.22 5.19
N SER A 269 -6.77 -12.16 6.07
CA SER A 269 -7.51 -12.46 7.29
C SER A 269 -7.57 -11.26 8.24
N ARG A 270 -6.44 -10.57 8.45
CA ARG A 270 -6.39 -9.34 9.26
C ARG A 270 -7.23 -8.24 8.64
N ASN A 271 -7.15 -8.09 7.33
CA ASN A 271 -7.91 -7.08 6.60
C ASN A 271 -9.43 -7.40 6.61
N ALA A 272 -9.82 -8.67 6.50
CA ALA A 272 -11.21 -9.11 6.58
C ALA A 272 -11.88 -8.80 7.93
N ALA A 273 -11.11 -8.79 9.02
CA ALA A 273 -11.62 -8.39 10.34
C ALA A 273 -11.89 -6.86 10.44
N ARG A 274 -11.19 -6.06 9.64
CA ARG A 274 -11.27 -4.59 9.59
C ARG A 274 -12.24 -4.07 8.54
N THR A 275 -12.41 -4.83 7.48
CA THR A 275 -13.28 -4.53 6.34
C THR A 275 -14.48 -5.47 6.34
N SER A 276 -15.22 -5.47 5.25
CA SER A 276 -16.41 -6.31 5.09
C SER A 276 -16.10 -7.76 4.70
N GLY A 277 -14.93 -8.29 5.07
CA GLY A 277 -14.52 -9.64 4.70
C GLY A 277 -14.04 -9.72 3.25
N GLU A 278 -13.31 -8.71 2.81
CA GLU A 278 -12.68 -8.69 1.49
C GLU A 278 -11.72 -9.86 1.32
N VAL A 279 -11.82 -10.52 0.18
CA VAL A 279 -10.98 -11.66 -0.22
C VAL A 279 -9.96 -11.23 -1.25
N ILE A 280 -10.34 -10.22 -2.05
CA ILE A 280 -9.45 -9.53 -2.98
C ILE A 280 -9.24 -8.11 -2.48
N THR A 281 -8.09 -7.55 -2.75
CA THR A 281 -7.85 -6.13 -2.59
C THR A 281 -8.38 -5.38 -3.82
N GLY A 282 -8.96 -4.19 -3.62
CA GLY A 282 -9.62 -3.44 -4.69
C GLY A 282 -11.08 -3.81 -4.88
N ALA A 283 -11.69 -3.26 -5.96
CA ALA A 283 -13.11 -3.38 -6.23
C ALA A 283 -13.46 -4.62 -7.08
N GLY A 284 -14.73 -5.03 -7.05
CA GLY A 284 -15.30 -5.99 -7.99
C GLY A 284 -15.67 -7.36 -7.41
N ASP A 285 -15.59 -7.53 -6.09
CA ASP A 285 -16.17 -8.69 -5.39
C ASP A 285 -17.57 -8.35 -4.88
N LEU A 286 -18.61 -8.84 -5.56
CA LEU A 286 -20.01 -8.55 -5.24
C LEU A 286 -20.37 -8.92 -3.80
N VAL A 287 -19.85 -10.04 -3.28
CA VAL A 287 -20.14 -10.50 -1.91
C VAL A 287 -19.59 -9.51 -0.88
N ALA A 288 -18.37 -9.02 -1.08
CA ALA A 288 -17.77 -8.03 -0.18
C ALA A 288 -18.49 -6.68 -0.27
N ASP A 289 -18.83 -6.23 -1.48
CA ASP A 289 -19.43 -4.92 -1.71
C ASP A 289 -20.88 -4.85 -1.18
N LEU A 290 -21.66 -5.94 -1.31
CA LEU A 290 -22.99 -6.05 -0.72
C LEU A 290 -22.93 -6.05 0.81
N LYS A 291 -21.99 -6.80 1.40
CA LYS A 291 -21.79 -6.83 2.85
C LYS A 291 -21.38 -5.48 3.41
N ALA A 292 -20.55 -4.75 2.68
CA ALA A 292 -20.08 -3.41 3.05
C ALA A 292 -21.13 -2.31 2.82
N GLY A 293 -22.24 -2.62 2.15
CA GLY A 293 -23.25 -1.63 1.74
C GLY A 293 -22.75 -0.68 0.64
N ARG A 294 -21.61 -0.99 -0.01
CA ARG A 294 -21.10 -0.23 -1.16
C ARG A 294 -21.93 -0.44 -2.42
N GLN A 295 -22.65 -1.57 -2.49
CA GLN A 295 -23.52 -1.95 -3.61
C GLN A 295 -24.82 -2.52 -3.09
N LYS A 296 -25.87 -2.48 -3.93
CA LYS A 296 -27.16 -3.17 -3.74
C LYS A 296 -27.38 -4.12 -4.91
N LEU A 297 -27.85 -5.33 -4.65
CA LEU A 297 -27.99 -6.37 -5.68
C LEU A 297 -28.96 -5.96 -6.80
N ASP A 298 -30.05 -5.29 -6.45
CA ASP A 298 -31.07 -4.76 -7.38
C ASP A 298 -30.57 -3.57 -8.23
N ALA A 299 -29.49 -2.92 -7.81
CA ALA A 299 -28.89 -1.81 -8.54
C ALA A 299 -27.76 -2.27 -9.51
N VAL A 300 -27.35 -3.55 -9.47
CA VAL A 300 -26.36 -4.09 -10.39
C VAL A 300 -27.05 -4.43 -11.72
N LYS A 301 -26.52 -3.91 -12.82
CA LYS A 301 -27.04 -4.22 -14.15
C LYS A 301 -26.80 -5.68 -14.51
N ASP A 302 -27.72 -6.27 -15.28
CA ASP A 302 -27.60 -7.68 -15.67
C ASP A 302 -26.33 -7.98 -16.49
N ASP A 303 -25.86 -7.06 -17.32
CA ASP A 303 -24.61 -7.20 -18.08
C ASP A 303 -23.34 -7.09 -17.23
N GLU A 304 -23.46 -6.53 -16.03
CA GLU A 304 -22.39 -6.44 -15.02
C GLU A 304 -22.34 -7.68 -14.10
N LEU A 305 -23.35 -8.53 -14.14
CA LEU A 305 -23.37 -9.79 -13.39
C LEU A 305 -22.64 -10.91 -14.16
N PRO A 306 -22.01 -11.87 -13.46
CA PRO A 306 -21.53 -13.09 -14.11
C PRO A 306 -22.71 -13.93 -14.63
N ASP A 307 -22.46 -14.73 -15.66
CA ASP A 307 -23.50 -15.51 -16.36
C ASP A 307 -24.30 -16.42 -15.42
N THR A 308 -23.65 -16.95 -14.38
CA THR A 308 -24.28 -17.78 -13.36
C THR A 308 -25.39 -17.04 -12.60
N LEU A 309 -25.22 -15.76 -12.30
CA LEU A 309 -26.22 -14.95 -11.60
C LEU A 309 -27.21 -14.30 -12.58
N ARG A 310 -26.76 -13.93 -13.77
CA ARG A 310 -27.59 -13.26 -14.79
C ARG A 310 -28.83 -14.08 -15.15
N ASN A 311 -28.67 -15.39 -15.25
CA ASN A 311 -29.72 -16.32 -15.63
C ASN A 311 -30.60 -16.80 -14.47
N MET A 312 -30.33 -16.36 -13.23
CA MET A 312 -31.13 -16.73 -12.05
C MET A 312 -32.31 -15.76 -11.85
N PRO A 313 -33.48 -16.25 -11.44
CA PRO A 313 -34.57 -15.40 -10.93
C PRO A 313 -34.09 -14.57 -9.73
N ALA A 314 -34.64 -13.36 -9.54
CA ALA A 314 -34.20 -12.43 -8.50
C ALA A 314 -34.17 -13.04 -7.08
N ALA A 315 -35.19 -13.82 -6.72
CA ALA A 315 -35.26 -14.48 -5.41
C ALA A 315 -34.19 -15.55 -5.22
N GLU A 316 -33.87 -16.31 -6.28
CA GLU A 316 -32.79 -17.32 -6.25
C GLU A 316 -31.41 -16.65 -6.21
N ARG A 317 -31.27 -15.55 -6.93
CA ARG A 317 -30.06 -14.71 -6.94
C ARG A 317 -29.72 -14.19 -5.53
N GLN A 318 -30.76 -13.67 -4.83
CA GLN A 318 -30.60 -13.22 -3.44
C GLN A 318 -30.20 -14.37 -2.51
N ALA A 319 -30.94 -15.49 -2.57
CA ALA A 319 -30.66 -16.66 -1.75
C ALA A 319 -29.25 -17.24 -1.99
N PHE A 320 -28.76 -17.21 -3.23
CA PHE A 320 -27.39 -17.60 -3.57
C PHE A 320 -26.35 -16.67 -2.92
N ILE A 321 -26.56 -15.36 -3.00
CA ILE A 321 -25.68 -14.36 -2.37
C ILE A 321 -25.66 -14.54 -0.85
N ASP A 322 -26.82 -14.70 -0.21
CA ASP A 322 -26.92 -14.90 1.24
C ASP A 322 -26.15 -16.16 1.69
N LYS A 323 -26.22 -17.23 0.89
CA LYS A 323 -25.44 -18.45 1.12
C LYS A 323 -23.92 -18.19 1.03
N GLN A 324 -23.47 -17.42 0.04
CA GLN A 324 -22.04 -17.07 -0.10
C GLN A 324 -21.56 -16.19 1.05
N LEU A 325 -22.37 -15.21 1.48
CA LEU A 325 -22.08 -14.37 2.64
C LEU A 325 -21.92 -15.19 3.92
N ALA A 326 -22.86 -16.11 4.19
CA ALA A 326 -22.81 -16.98 5.35
C ALA A 326 -21.58 -17.92 5.30
N LYS A 327 -21.32 -18.55 4.14
CA LYS A 327 -20.15 -19.39 3.93
C LYS A 327 -18.85 -18.63 4.20
N ARG A 328 -18.68 -17.46 3.57
CA ARG A 328 -17.48 -16.62 3.73
C ARG A 328 -17.25 -16.21 5.19
N LYS A 329 -18.33 -15.84 5.90
CA LYS A 329 -18.23 -15.49 7.32
C LYS A 329 -17.62 -16.63 8.13
N THR A 330 -18.18 -17.84 8.02
CA THR A 330 -17.69 -19.02 8.75
C THR A 330 -16.23 -19.36 8.40
N LEU A 331 -15.86 -19.29 7.11
CA LEU A 331 -14.51 -19.54 6.66
C LEU A 331 -13.51 -18.50 7.21
N ASN A 332 -13.86 -17.21 7.20
CA ASN A 332 -13.01 -16.15 7.74
C ASN A 332 -12.83 -16.27 9.26
N GLU A 333 -13.86 -16.68 10.01
CA GLU A 333 -13.75 -16.94 11.45
C GLU A 333 -12.76 -18.09 11.73
N ARG A 334 -12.82 -19.17 10.95
CA ARG A 334 -11.85 -20.28 11.04
C ARG A 334 -10.44 -19.85 10.65
N MET A 335 -10.31 -19.08 9.56
CA MET A 335 -9.04 -18.54 9.10
C MET A 335 -8.36 -17.69 10.18
N ALA A 336 -9.10 -16.82 10.84
CA ALA A 336 -8.56 -15.96 11.91
C ALA A 336 -7.96 -16.79 13.07
N VAL A 337 -8.60 -17.91 13.42
CA VAL A 337 -8.08 -18.85 14.44
C VAL A 337 -6.77 -19.51 13.98
N LEU A 338 -6.74 -20.02 12.74
CA LEU A 338 -5.55 -20.69 12.19
C LEU A 338 -4.37 -19.73 12.03
N VAL A 339 -4.62 -18.52 11.53
CA VAL A 339 -3.57 -17.48 11.41
C VAL A 339 -2.98 -17.14 12.78
N LYS A 340 -3.82 -16.97 13.81
CA LYS A 340 -3.34 -16.73 15.17
C LYS A 340 -2.49 -17.88 15.72
N GLN A 341 -2.89 -19.12 15.46
CA GLN A 341 -2.12 -20.33 15.88
C GLN A 341 -0.78 -20.40 15.13
N ARG A 342 -0.78 -20.14 13.82
CA ARG A 342 0.42 -20.05 12.99
C ARG A 342 1.40 -19.01 13.51
N ASP A 343 0.93 -17.80 13.78
CA ASP A 343 1.76 -16.70 14.26
C ASP A 343 2.38 -17.02 15.63
N GLY A 344 1.59 -17.61 16.54
CA GLY A 344 2.08 -18.07 17.83
C GLY A 344 3.15 -19.15 17.70
N TYR A 345 2.94 -20.15 16.83
CA TYR A 345 3.93 -21.19 16.56
C TYR A 345 5.21 -20.60 15.94
N ALA A 346 5.09 -19.76 14.91
CA ALA A 346 6.23 -19.12 14.26
C ALA A 346 7.06 -18.29 15.25
N LEU A 347 6.41 -17.54 16.15
CA LEU A 347 7.07 -16.76 17.20
C LEU A 347 7.86 -17.67 18.17
N GLU A 348 7.28 -18.80 18.59
CA GLU A 348 7.97 -19.76 19.48
C GLU A 348 9.16 -20.44 18.80
N GLN A 349 9.05 -20.77 17.51
CA GLN A 349 10.18 -21.33 16.76
C GLN A 349 11.28 -20.27 16.53
N ALA A 350 10.91 -19.03 16.26
CA ALA A 350 11.86 -17.94 16.12
C ALA A 350 12.70 -17.69 17.39
N LYS A 351 12.12 -17.90 18.58
CA LYS A 351 12.85 -17.81 19.86
C LYS A 351 13.89 -18.94 20.04
N LYS A 352 13.66 -20.10 19.43
CA LYS A 352 14.53 -21.28 19.50
C LYS A 352 15.63 -21.29 18.43
N ALA A 353 15.41 -20.57 17.33
CA ALA A 353 16.39 -20.46 16.27
C ALA A 353 17.57 -19.58 16.74
N PRO A 354 18.82 -19.83 16.28
CA PRO A 354 19.90 -18.86 16.44
C PRO A 354 19.43 -17.55 15.85
N ALA A 355 19.76 -16.44 16.53
CA ALA A 355 19.29 -15.12 16.14
C ALA A 355 19.42 -14.94 14.63
N PRO A 356 18.32 -14.74 13.88
CA PRO A 356 18.40 -14.55 12.44
C PRO A 356 19.34 -13.37 12.16
N ALA A 357 20.09 -13.46 11.07
CA ALA A 357 20.95 -12.36 10.66
C ALA A 357 20.14 -11.05 10.76
N ALA A 358 20.60 -10.14 11.59
CA ALA A 358 19.85 -8.95 12.02
C ALA A 358 19.44 -8.03 10.87
N ASN A 359 19.82 -8.34 9.63
CA ASN A 359 19.85 -7.44 8.49
C ASN A 359 19.11 -8.01 7.26
N SER A 360 17.99 -8.74 7.42
CA SER A 360 17.15 -9.06 6.25
C SER A 360 16.27 -7.86 5.87
N PHE A 361 15.98 -7.74 4.57
CA PHE A 361 15.21 -6.62 4.02
C PHE A 361 13.84 -6.44 4.69
N ASP A 362 13.06 -7.51 4.82
CA ASP A 362 11.73 -7.49 5.42
C ASP A 362 11.74 -7.03 6.88
N ARG A 363 12.71 -7.53 7.66
CA ARG A 363 12.86 -7.13 9.06
C ARG A 363 13.29 -5.67 9.18
N ALA A 364 14.24 -5.25 8.35
CA ALA A 364 14.72 -3.88 8.34
C ALA A 364 13.60 -2.87 8.02
N VAL A 365 12.73 -3.21 7.06
CA VAL A 365 11.55 -2.43 6.72
C VAL A 365 10.55 -2.44 7.87
N ALA A 366 10.20 -3.60 8.45
CA ALA A 366 9.28 -3.72 9.57
C ALA A 366 9.75 -2.93 10.80
N ASP A 367 11.04 -3.00 11.14
CA ASP A 367 11.63 -2.26 12.27
C ASP A 367 11.62 -0.74 12.02
N ALA A 368 11.79 -0.28 10.78
CA ALA A 368 11.66 1.13 10.45
C ALA A 368 10.21 1.60 10.57
N LEU A 369 9.27 0.85 10.01
CA LEU A 369 7.84 1.16 10.03
C LEU A 369 7.29 1.22 11.46
N SER A 370 7.65 0.26 12.33
CA SER A 370 7.19 0.20 13.72
C SER A 370 7.54 1.45 14.56
N VAL A 371 8.63 2.13 14.18
CA VAL A 371 9.09 3.37 14.84
C VAL A 371 8.53 4.63 14.19
N GLN A 372 8.38 4.60 12.86
CA GLN A 372 8.05 5.78 12.05
C GLN A 372 6.55 6.00 11.89
N ILE A 373 5.75 4.94 11.90
CA ILE A 373 4.30 5.10 11.85
C ILE A 373 3.84 5.56 13.23
N LYS A 374 3.55 6.85 13.34
CA LYS A 374 2.98 7.49 14.54
C LYS A 374 1.74 8.25 14.05
N LEU A 375 0.59 7.67 14.28
CA LEU A 375 -0.72 8.26 13.97
C LEU A 375 -1.44 8.61 15.27
#